data_5d8f2abdc87f877248763cc5d673b316
#
_entry.id   5d8f2abdc87f877248763cc5d673b316
#
_cell.length_a   1.000
_cell.length_b   1.000
_cell.length_c   1.000
_cell.angle_alpha   90.00
_cell.angle_beta   90.00
_cell.angle_gamma   90.00
#
_symmetry.space_group_name_H-M   'P 1'
#
loop_
_entity.id
_entity.type
_entity.pdbx_description
1 polymer ?
#
loop_
_entity_poly.entity_id
_entity_poly.type
_entity_poly.pdbx_seq_one_letter_code
_entity_poly.pdbx_strand_id
1 'polypeptide(L)'
;MLAIERHREILAVLSQEGSVRVTELSERFEVTEETIRRDLGKLEAQGKIVRSHGGALMSEPEEALRPFAWREVAYETEKAAIGQVAISRIHDGDSILLDASTTAWHMAKRLDDIALTVVTNSLQIPIAIANRARIDVHVLGGQLGKNSLSFIGPTAEGQLRQYHVDKL
;
A
#
# COMPACT_ATOMS: atom_id res chain seq x y z
N MET A 1 -5.57 -29.88 -20.39
CA MET A 1 -5.60 -28.42 -20.02
C MET A 1 -4.27 -27.78 -20.35
N LEU A 2 -4.26 -26.63 -21.02
CA LEU A 2 -3.04 -25.88 -21.31
C LEU A 2 -2.45 -25.25 -20.05
N ALA A 3 -1.13 -25.08 -19.99
CA ALA A 3 -0.47 -24.51 -18.80
C ALA A 3 -1.00 -23.10 -18.42
N ILE A 4 -1.31 -22.27 -19.43
CA ILE A 4 -1.84 -20.92 -19.19
C ILE A 4 -3.25 -20.93 -18.60
N GLU A 5 -4.07 -21.88 -19.00
CA GLU A 5 -5.41 -22.09 -18.42
C GLU A 5 -5.28 -22.56 -16.98
N ARG A 6 -4.41 -23.53 -16.73
CA ARG A 6 -4.16 -24.08 -15.39
C ARG A 6 -3.63 -22.99 -14.45
N HIS A 7 -2.73 -22.10 -14.90
CA HIS A 7 -2.27 -20.97 -14.10
C HIS A 7 -3.41 -20.03 -13.70
N ARG A 8 -4.38 -19.76 -14.61
CA ARG A 8 -5.56 -18.95 -14.27
C ARG A 8 -6.44 -19.63 -13.23
N GLU A 9 -6.68 -20.92 -13.39
CA GLU A 9 -7.46 -21.69 -12.45
C GLU A 9 -6.79 -21.80 -11.07
N ILE A 10 -5.46 -22.01 -11.02
CA ILE A 10 -4.68 -21.99 -9.76
C ILE A 10 -4.87 -20.65 -9.03
N LEU A 11 -4.76 -19.53 -9.75
CA LEU A 11 -4.93 -18.20 -9.16
C LEU A 11 -6.38 -17.96 -8.72
N ALA A 12 -7.37 -18.46 -9.45
CA ALA A 12 -8.77 -18.36 -9.07
C ALA A 12 -9.06 -19.13 -7.76
N VAL A 13 -8.54 -20.35 -7.65
CA VAL A 13 -8.66 -21.16 -6.43
C VAL A 13 -7.98 -20.48 -5.25
N LEU A 14 -6.76 -20.01 -5.43
CA LEU A 14 -6.01 -19.27 -4.40
C LEU A 14 -6.73 -17.99 -3.95
N SER A 15 -7.37 -17.28 -4.89
CA SER A 15 -8.16 -16.08 -4.57
C SER A 15 -9.38 -16.38 -3.69
N GLN A 16 -9.97 -17.56 -3.83
CA GLN A 16 -11.14 -17.98 -3.07
C GLN A 16 -10.77 -18.63 -1.73
N GLU A 17 -9.75 -19.48 -1.72
CA GLU A 17 -9.41 -20.34 -0.59
C GLU A 17 -8.22 -19.81 0.23
N GLY A 18 -7.52 -18.78 -0.27
CA GLY A 18 -6.35 -18.16 0.37
C GLY A 18 -5.07 -18.99 0.28
N SER A 19 -5.19 -20.32 0.31
CA SER A 19 -4.07 -21.26 0.21
C SER A 19 -4.47 -22.52 -0.52
N VAL A 20 -3.48 -23.23 -1.12
CA VAL A 20 -3.71 -24.51 -1.80
C VAL A 20 -2.54 -25.45 -1.53
N ARG A 21 -2.82 -26.75 -1.55
CA ARG A 21 -1.81 -27.81 -1.50
C ARG A 21 -1.49 -28.34 -2.89
N VAL A 22 -0.23 -28.74 -3.10
CA VAL A 22 0.21 -29.34 -4.37
C VAL A 22 -0.58 -30.61 -4.68
N THR A 23 -0.86 -31.45 -3.68
CA THR A 23 -1.65 -32.68 -3.82
C THR A 23 -3.08 -32.38 -4.31
N GLU A 24 -3.77 -31.42 -3.70
CA GLU A 24 -5.13 -31.01 -4.06
C GLU A 24 -5.21 -30.48 -5.50
N LEU A 25 -4.24 -29.65 -5.90
CA LEU A 25 -4.17 -29.14 -7.27
C LEU A 25 -3.84 -30.24 -8.29
N SER A 26 -2.99 -31.22 -7.92
CA SER A 26 -2.63 -32.33 -8.81
C SER A 26 -3.84 -33.22 -9.10
N GLU A 27 -4.64 -33.53 -8.09
CA GLU A 27 -5.89 -34.27 -8.21
C GLU A 27 -6.94 -33.47 -9.01
N ARG A 28 -7.15 -32.20 -8.65
CA ARG A 28 -8.15 -31.34 -9.30
C ARG A 28 -7.90 -31.11 -10.78
N PHE A 29 -6.63 -31.01 -11.19
CA PHE A 29 -6.27 -30.76 -12.58
C PHE A 29 -5.81 -32.00 -13.35
N GLU A 30 -5.83 -33.17 -12.72
CA GLU A 30 -5.42 -34.45 -13.29
C GLU A 30 -4.02 -34.41 -13.91
N VAL A 31 -3.06 -33.79 -13.19
CA VAL A 31 -1.66 -33.69 -13.55
C VAL A 31 -0.76 -34.12 -12.41
N THR A 32 0.51 -34.41 -12.68
CA THR A 32 1.46 -34.80 -11.64
C THR A 32 1.78 -33.64 -10.70
N GLU A 33 2.08 -33.94 -9.43
CA GLU A 33 2.54 -32.94 -8.48
C GLU A 33 3.75 -32.16 -8.96
N GLU A 34 4.66 -32.80 -9.71
CA GLU A 34 5.82 -32.13 -10.31
C GLU A 34 5.41 -31.06 -11.33
N THR A 35 4.34 -31.30 -12.11
CA THR A 35 3.76 -30.31 -13.00
C THR A 35 3.23 -29.12 -12.21
N ILE A 36 2.50 -29.38 -11.12
CA ILE A 36 2.00 -28.32 -10.22
C ILE A 36 3.15 -27.53 -9.59
N ARG A 37 4.19 -28.21 -9.08
CA ARG A 37 5.36 -27.52 -8.50
C ARG A 37 6.04 -26.60 -9.50
N ARG A 38 6.12 -27.02 -10.77
CA ARG A 38 6.67 -26.20 -11.86
C ARG A 38 5.78 -25.00 -12.19
N ASP A 39 4.47 -25.19 -12.21
CA ASP A 39 3.52 -24.10 -12.45
C ASP A 39 3.53 -23.08 -11.30
N LEU A 40 3.52 -23.55 -10.05
CA LEU A 40 3.66 -22.68 -8.87
C LEU A 40 5.01 -21.94 -8.88
N GLY A 41 6.11 -22.57 -9.29
CA GLY A 41 7.40 -21.89 -9.44
C GLY A 41 7.36 -20.73 -10.47
N LYS A 42 6.62 -20.90 -11.58
CA LYS A 42 6.44 -19.83 -12.57
C LYS A 42 5.56 -18.70 -12.04
N LEU A 43 4.51 -19.02 -11.29
CA LEU A 43 3.62 -18.00 -10.69
C LEU A 43 4.33 -17.22 -9.57
N GLU A 44 5.19 -17.89 -8.79
CA GLU A 44 6.05 -17.25 -7.80
C GLU A 44 7.08 -16.31 -8.44
N ALA A 45 7.75 -16.74 -9.52
CA ALA A 45 8.67 -15.90 -10.28
C ALA A 45 7.98 -14.66 -10.89
N GLN A 46 6.66 -14.69 -11.08
CA GLN A 46 5.83 -13.56 -11.50
C GLN A 46 5.32 -12.72 -10.31
N GLY A 47 5.69 -13.04 -9.07
CA GLY A 47 5.24 -12.35 -7.86
C GLY A 47 3.75 -12.52 -7.52
N LYS A 48 3.07 -13.50 -8.14
CA LYS A 48 1.62 -13.70 -7.96
C LYS A 48 1.25 -14.54 -6.75
N ILE A 49 2.18 -15.38 -6.30
CA ILE A 49 1.99 -16.29 -5.18
C ILE A 49 3.27 -16.38 -4.34
N VAL A 50 3.14 -16.83 -3.11
CA VAL A 50 4.25 -17.24 -2.23
C VAL A 50 4.16 -18.76 -2.05
N ARG A 51 5.25 -19.49 -2.29
CA ARG A 51 5.31 -20.93 -2.06
C ARG A 51 5.56 -21.25 -0.59
N SER A 52 4.90 -22.29 -0.12
CA SER A 52 5.15 -22.89 1.18
C SER A 52 5.61 -24.35 1.03
N HIS A 53 5.98 -25.01 2.14
CA HIS A 53 6.30 -26.43 2.15
C HIS A 53 5.04 -27.26 1.79
N GLY A 54 4.94 -27.65 0.51
CA GLY A 54 3.84 -28.48 0.00
C GLY A 54 2.66 -27.76 -0.63
N GLY A 55 2.71 -26.42 -0.81
CA GLY A 55 1.63 -25.64 -1.40
C GLY A 55 2.00 -24.23 -1.79
N ALA A 56 0.99 -23.41 -1.92
CA ALA A 56 1.12 -21.97 -2.19
C ALA A 56 0.03 -21.17 -1.50
N LEU A 57 0.34 -19.91 -1.25
CA LEU A 57 -0.55 -18.85 -0.76
C LEU A 57 -0.64 -17.79 -1.85
N MET A 58 -1.77 -17.08 -1.96
CA MET A 58 -1.74 -15.86 -2.75
C MET A 58 -0.63 -14.97 -2.22
N SER A 59 0.22 -14.48 -3.13
CA SER A 59 1.02 -13.32 -2.78
C SER A 59 0.01 -12.22 -2.47
N GLU A 60 -0.10 -11.85 -1.21
CA GLU A 60 -0.78 -10.59 -0.93
C GLU A 60 0.00 -9.53 -1.69
N PRO A 61 -0.65 -8.74 -2.56
CA PRO A 61 0.02 -7.58 -3.12
C PRO A 61 0.58 -6.82 -1.92
N GLU A 62 1.86 -6.42 -1.99
CA GLU A 62 2.43 -5.54 -0.97
C GLU A 62 1.34 -4.55 -0.57
N GLU A 63 1.11 -4.37 0.72
CA GLU A 63 0.03 -3.51 1.21
C GLU A 63 0.02 -2.16 0.48
N ALA A 64 1.21 -1.69 0.10
CA ALA A 64 1.42 -0.49 -0.70
C ALA A 64 0.77 -0.53 -2.09
N LEU A 65 0.57 -1.71 -2.70
CA LEU A 65 -0.06 -1.88 -4.01
C LEU A 65 -1.59 -1.98 -3.94
N ARG A 66 -2.16 -2.18 -2.75
CA ARG A 66 -3.60 -2.18 -2.56
C ARG A 66 -4.18 -0.77 -2.73
N PRO A 67 -5.43 -0.64 -3.23
CA PRO A 67 -6.10 0.66 -3.31
C PRO A 67 -6.13 1.37 -1.96
N PHE A 68 -6.07 2.72 -1.98
CA PHE A 68 -6.13 3.54 -0.78
C PHE A 68 -7.31 3.16 0.13
N ALA A 69 -8.50 2.99 -0.44
CA ALA A 69 -9.72 2.65 0.31
C ALA A 69 -9.60 1.33 1.10
N TRP A 70 -8.86 0.35 0.60
CA TRP A 70 -8.59 -0.88 1.34
C TRP A 70 -7.59 -0.62 2.47
N ARG A 71 -6.48 0.09 2.15
CA ARG A 71 -5.43 0.40 3.13
C ARG A 71 -5.91 1.33 4.24
N GLU A 72 -6.88 2.19 3.94
CA GLU A 72 -7.48 3.12 4.90
C GLU A 72 -8.09 2.39 6.10
N VAL A 73 -8.81 1.29 5.87
CA VAL A 73 -9.50 0.53 6.92
C VAL A 73 -8.64 -0.58 7.52
N ALA A 74 -7.67 -1.11 6.77
CA ALA A 74 -6.78 -2.14 7.27
C ALA A 74 -5.87 -1.59 8.37
N TYR A 75 -5.81 -2.28 9.51
CA TYR A 75 -4.98 -1.91 10.67
C TYR A 75 -5.24 -0.49 11.18
N GLU A 76 -6.50 -0.05 11.17
CA GLU A 76 -6.89 1.32 11.56
C GLU A 76 -6.43 1.67 12.98
N THR A 77 -6.59 0.75 13.93
CA THR A 77 -6.21 0.96 15.32
C THR A 77 -4.71 1.17 15.50
N GLU A 78 -3.91 0.35 14.83
CA GLU A 78 -2.46 0.43 14.86
C GLU A 78 -1.96 1.73 14.20
N LYS A 79 -2.51 2.08 13.04
CA LYS A 79 -2.19 3.34 12.33
C LYS A 79 -2.57 4.56 13.16
N ALA A 80 -3.71 4.51 13.84
CA ALA A 80 -4.13 5.57 14.75
C ALA A 80 -3.18 5.73 15.94
N ALA A 81 -2.73 4.61 16.52
CA ALA A 81 -1.77 4.63 17.63
C ALA A 81 -0.41 5.19 17.18
N ILE A 82 0.10 4.76 16.01
CA ILE A 82 1.32 5.32 15.41
C ILE A 82 1.17 6.83 15.20
N GLY A 83 0.05 7.24 14.59
CA GLY A 83 -0.25 8.66 14.35
C GLY A 83 -0.25 9.49 15.63
N GLN A 84 -0.82 8.98 16.71
CA GLN A 84 -0.86 9.67 17.99
C GLN A 84 0.53 9.88 18.59
N VAL A 85 1.41 8.88 18.49
CA VAL A 85 2.82 9.01 18.92
C VAL A 85 3.57 10.00 18.05
N ALA A 86 3.34 10.00 16.74
CA ALA A 86 3.96 10.97 15.83
C ALA A 86 3.52 12.41 16.13
N ILE A 87 2.22 12.63 16.35
CA ILE A 87 1.67 13.95 16.70
C ILE A 87 2.31 14.51 17.99
N SER A 88 2.57 13.69 18.99
CA SER A 88 3.21 14.15 20.24
C SER A 88 4.61 14.72 20.06
N ARG A 89 5.21 14.53 18.87
CA ARG A 89 6.54 15.03 18.50
C ARG A 89 6.49 16.28 17.61
N ILE A 90 5.29 16.75 17.25
CA ILE A 90 5.09 17.95 16.41
C ILE A 90 4.90 19.14 17.34
N HIS A 91 5.52 20.26 16.98
CA HIS A 91 5.48 21.52 17.72
C HIS A 91 4.98 22.65 16.82
N ASP A 92 4.47 23.69 17.43
CA ASP A 92 4.06 24.93 16.74
C ASP A 92 5.27 25.52 15.97
N GLY A 93 5.07 25.78 14.69
CA GLY A 93 6.10 26.29 13.78
C GLY A 93 6.89 25.22 13.01
N ASP A 94 6.69 23.93 13.28
CA ASP A 94 7.37 22.87 12.53
C ASP A 94 6.97 22.86 11.04
N SER A 95 7.90 22.37 10.21
CA SER A 95 7.66 21.98 8.83
C SER A 95 7.80 20.46 8.72
N ILE A 96 6.76 19.76 8.26
CA ILE A 96 6.74 18.30 8.20
C ILE A 96 6.43 17.79 6.80
N LEU A 97 7.01 16.65 6.44
CA LEU A 97 6.65 15.91 5.24
C LEU A 97 5.80 14.71 5.61
N LEU A 98 4.61 14.63 5.02
CA LEU A 98 3.72 13.49 5.13
C LEU A 98 3.59 12.81 3.76
N ASP A 99 3.95 11.54 3.68
CA ASP A 99 3.80 10.74 2.48
C ASP A 99 2.32 10.37 2.22
N ALA A 100 2.04 9.71 1.11
CA ALA A 100 0.69 9.27 0.76
C ALA A 100 0.30 7.92 1.40
N SER A 101 0.89 7.57 2.54
CA SER A 101 0.48 6.40 3.30
C SER A 101 -0.84 6.65 4.05
N THR A 102 -1.58 5.58 4.30
CA THR A 102 -2.77 5.68 5.15
C THR A 102 -2.42 5.90 6.61
N THR A 103 -1.23 5.56 7.06
CA THR A 103 -0.72 5.88 8.41
C THR A 103 -0.56 7.39 8.58
N ALA A 104 0.11 8.06 7.62
CA ALA A 104 0.23 9.52 7.60
C ALA A 104 -1.15 10.22 7.49
N TRP A 105 -2.08 9.64 6.72
CA TRP A 105 -3.45 10.14 6.64
C TRP A 105 -4.21 10.01 7.98
N HIS A 106 -4.09 8.87 8.68
CA HIS A 106 -4.67 8.71 10.03
C HIS A 106 -4.09 9.71 11.04
N MET A 107 -2.80 10.02 10.93
CA MET A 107 -2.15 11.07 11.69
C MET A 107 -2.71 12.45 11.34
N ALA A 108 -2.76 12.80 10.04
CA ALA A 108 -3.22 14.10 9.56
C ALA A 108 -4.65 14.44 10.04
N LYS A 109 -5.56 13.48 10.01
CA LYS A 109 -6.93 13.65 10.54
C LYS A 109 -6.99 14.09 12.00
N ARG A 110 -5.96 13.79 12.78
CA ARG A 110 -5.88 14.03 14.23
C ARG A 110 -4.96 15.20 14.60
N LEU A 111 -4.35 15.86 13.61
CA LEU A 111 -3.54 17.05 13.87
C LEU A 111 -4.37 18.14 14.52
N ASP A 112 -3.83 18.77 15.53
CA ASP A 112 -4.40 20.00 16.09
C ASP A 112 -4.22 21.17 15.12
N ASP A 113 -5.07 22.20 15.26
CA ASP A 113 -4.96 23.43 14.46
C ASP A 113 -3.89 24.36 15.03
N ILE A 114 -2.63 23.99 14.84
CA ILE A 114 -1.44 24.76 15.26
C ILE A 114 -0.73 25.36 14.04
N ALA A 115 0.19 26.29 14.26
CA ALA A 115 1.01 26.82 13.17
C ALA A 115 1.94 25.70 12.68
N LEU A 116 1.67 25.16 11.50
CA LEU A 116 2.38 24.02 10.93
C LEU A 116 2.46 24.15 9.41
N THR A 117 3.58 23.80 8.83
CA THR A 117 3.72 23.63 7.39
C THR A 117 3.71 22.13 7.07
N VAL A 118 2.77 21.70 6.24
CA VAL A 118 2.67 20.32 5.77
C VAL A 118 3.01 20.25 4.28
N VAL A 119 4.07 19.53 3.95
CA VAL A 119 4.42 19.17 2.57
C VAL A 119 3.96 17.75 2.31
N THR A 120 3.27 17.49 1.22
CA THR A 120 2.76 16.15 0.93
C THR A 120 2.58 15.90 -0.57
N ASN A 121 2.79 14.67 -1.00
CA ASN A 121 2.38 14.18 -2.32
C ASN A 121 1.03 13.45 -2.30
N SER A 122 0.33 13.45 -1.18
CA SER A 122 -0.99 12.81 -1.02
C SER A 122 -2.10 13.68 -1.59
N LEU A 123 -3.09 13.06 -2.23
CA LEU A 123 -4.36 13.71 -2.56
C LEU A 123 -5.28 13.81 -1.33
N GLN A 124 -5.19 12.85 -0.42
CA GLN A 124 -6.14 12.69 0.69
C GLN A 124 -5.79 13.54 1.92
N ILE A 125 -4.50 13.77 2.19
CA ILE A 125 -4.07 14.54 3.36
C ILE A 125 -4.54 16.00 3.28
N PRO A 126 -4.36 16.73 2.17
CA PRO A 126 -4.89 18.10 2.04
C PRO A 126 -6.39 18.18 2.29
N ILE A 127 -7.16 17.22 1.78
CA ILE A 127 -8.61 17.16 1.98
C ILE A 127 -8.95 16.97 3.48
N ALA A 128 -8.21 16.11 4.17
CA ALA A 128 -8.44 15.83 5.58
C ALA A 128 -8.17 17.01 6.51
N ILE A 129 -7.25 17.92 6.13
CA ILE A 129 -6.83 19.05 6.96
C ILE A 129 -7.22 20.42 6.38
N ALA A 130 -8.00 20.46 5.29
CA ALA A 130 -8.39 21.69 4.59
C ALA A 130 -9.14 22.72 5.47
N ASN A 131 -9.73 22.29 6.56
CA ASN A 131 -10.44 23.13 7.52
C ASN A 131 -9.57 23.64 8.68
N ARG A 132 -8.27 23.33 8.70
CA ARG A 132 -7.31 23.80 9.71
C ARG A 132 -6.75 25.16 9.27
N ALA A 133 -7.14 26.23 9.95
CA ALA A 133 -6.81 27.59 9.53
C ALA A 133 -5.33 27.97 9.74
N ARG A 134 -4.64 27.29 10.66
CA ARG A 134 -3.24 27.56 11.02
C ARG A 134 -2.25 26.59 10.35
N ILE A 135 -2.70 25.65 9.53
CA ILE A 135 -1.86 24.70 8.82
C ILE A 135 -1.71 25.14 7.37
N ASP A 136 -0.48 25.49 6.98
CA ASP A 136 -0.13 25.72 5.57
C ASP A 136 0.15 24.41 4.87
N VAL A 137 -0.54 24.12 3.76
CA VAL A 137 -0.45 22.85 3.05
C VAL A 137 0.15 23.06 1.67
N HIS A 138 1.31 22.43 1.45
CA HIS A 138 2.00 22.40 0.16
C HIS A 138 1.84 21.01 -0.47
N VAL A 139 1.12 20.95 -1.58
CA VAL A 139 0.90 19.71 -2.32
C VAL A 139 1.92 19.60 -3.45
N LEU A 140 2.71 18.52 -3.44
CA LEU A 140 3.62 18.20 -4.53
C LEU A 140 2.79 17.70 -5.72
N GLY A 141 2.80 18.45 -6.83
CA GLY A 141 2.11 18.09 -8.06
C GLY A 141 2.81 16.96 -8.82
N GLY A 142 2.12 16.43 -9.84
CA GLY A 142 2.68 15.35 -10.66
C GLY A 142 1.59 14.50 -11.29
N GLN A 143 1.95 13.29 -11.73
CA GLN A 143 1.00 12.31 -12.25
C GLN A 143 0.26 11.65 -11.07
N LEU A 144 -1.05 11.56 -11.16
CA LEU A 144 -1.86 10.90 -10.13
C LEU A 144 -1.75 9.36 -10.22
N GLY A 145 -1.19 8.74 -9.20
CA GLY A 145 -1.26 7.30 -8.95
C GLY A 145 -2.64 6.93 -8.43
N LYS A 146 -3.47 6.30 -9.27
CA LYS A 146 -4.90 6.06 -8.96
C LYS A 146 -5.12 5.12 -7.76
N ASN A 147 -4.24 4.14 -7.57
CA ASN A 147 -4.35 3.20 -6.45
C ASN A 147 -3.91 3.83 -5.12
N SER A 148 -2.82 4.56 -5.15
CA SER A 148 -2.23 5.20 -3.97
C SER A 148 -2.88 6.54 -3.62
N LEU A 149 -3.60 7.18 -4.55
CA LEU A 149 -4.08 8.55 -4.48
C LEU A 149 -2.94 9.51 -4.13
N SER A 150 -1.79 9.32 -4.80
CA SER A 150 -0.59 10.13 -4.63
C SER A 150 -0.11 10.74 -5.93
N PHE A 151 0.53 11.89 -5.85
CA PHE A 151 1.24 12.48 -6.98
C PHE A 151 2.66 11.92 -7.07
N ILE A 152 3.05 11.47 -8.26
CA ILE A 152 4.31 10.76 -8.53
C ILE A 152 5.01 11.32 -9.76
N GLY A 153 6.25 10.87 -9.98
CA GLY A 153 7.05 11.16 -11.16
C GLY A 153 7.94 12.39 -11.02
N PRO A 154 8.66 12.75 -12.11
CA PRO A 154 9.73 13.75 -12.06
C PRO A 154 9.29 15.13 -11.54
N THR A 155 8.03 15.50 -11.77
CA THR A 155 7.48 16.78 -11.28
C THR A 155 7.39 16.77 -9.75
N ALA A 156 6.82 15.70 -9.15
CA ALA A 156 6.73 15.56 -7.70
C ALA A 156 8.12 15.51 -7.06
N GLU A 157 9.03 14.72 -7.64
CA GLU A 157 10.41 14.61 -7.16
C GLU A 157 11.18 15.93 -7.25
N GLY A 158 11.03 16.66 -8.37
CA GLY A 158 11.66 17.95 -8.58
C GLY A 158 11.17 19.02 -7.60
N GLN A 159 9.87 19.02 -7.27
CA GLN A 159 9.31 19.91 -6.27
C GLN A 159 9.78 19.54 -4.85
N LEU A 160 9.78 18.23 -4.51
CA LEU A 160 10.22 17.76 -3.20
C LEU A 160 11.64 18.25 -2.85
N ARG A 161 12.54 18.29 -3.81
CA ARG A 161 13.92 18.76 -3.63
C ARG A 161 14.03 20.23 -3.21
N GLN A 162 12.98 21.02 -3.36
CA GLN A 162 12.94 22.45 -3.01
C GLN A 162 12.54 22.69 -1.56
N TYR A 163 12.05 21.66 -0.87
CA TYR A 163 11.60 21.77 0.51
C TYR A 163 12.67 21.26 1.50
N HIS A 164 12.78 21.98 2.59
CA HIS A 164 13.51 21.53 3.78
C HIS A 164 12.48 21.40 4.90
N VAL A 165 12.42 20.25 5.49
CA VAL A 165 11.46 19.94 6.54
C VAL A 165 12.17 19.49 7.82
N ASP A 166 11.56 19.76 8.96
CA ASP A 166 12.11 19.39 10.26
C ASP A 166 11.90 17.92 10.57
N LYS A 167 10.79 17.33 10.06
CA LYS A 167 10.39 15.96 10.35
C LYS A 167 9.77 15.29 9.12
N LEU A 168 9.93 13.96 9.06
CA LEU A 168 9.37 13.07 8.06
C LEU A 168 8.70 11.89 8.77
#